data_6cd5fde1c013882ff8964986044615d2
#
_entry.id   6cd5fde1c013882ff8964986044615d2
#
_cell.length_a   1.000
_cell.length_b   1.000
_cell.length_c   1.000
_cell.angle_alpha   90.00
_cell.angle_beta   90.00
_cell.angle_gamma   90.00
#
_symmetry.space_group_name_H-M   'P 1'
#
loop_
_entity.id
_entity.type
_entity.pdbx_description
1 polymer ?
#
loop_
_entity_poly.entity_id
_entity_poly.type
_entity_poly.pdbx_seq_one_letter_code
_entity_poly.pdbx_strand_id
1 'polypeptide(L)'
;MPRERAAEYKPLSFSTTMRNPARIADFLNCILPFEGQILTNEIIFEVVKLLIKRKLYRPFYISRTPRLKAILNEERDFTESEVNEIIQNSPQQHKEAGFDKGWPSRFDTWYKLSMEFGFIFYEMNRPIEISITGHMLLDAHNENPINYEKIKNVFLNALVKYQTNNPFRKNANDNSPLVLLLQVIKLLKDDPEENDAGVFRSELSLIICWPNREAEALYRQIKELRRLHHFGYGEEVVYNICLEFLGATDSQRNRFKINQITGESVDEFIRN
;
A
#
# COMPACT_ATOMS: atom_id res chain seq x y z
N MET A 1 -21.43 -2.13 -21.30
CA MET A 1 -21.41 -2.21 -19.82
C MET A 1 -19.97 -2.36 -19.37
N PRO A 2 -19.45 -1.60 -18.39
CA PRO A 2 -18.14 -1.85 -17.84
C PRO A 2 -18.13 -3.25 -17.22
N ARG A 3 -17.15 -4.08 -17.55
CA ARG A 3 -16.97 -5.38 -16.89
C ARG A 3 -16.75 -5.13 -15.41
N GLU A 4 -17.63 -5.64 -14.57
CA GLU A 4 -17.41 -5.69 -13.13
C GLU A 4 -16.12 -6.48 -12.87
N ARG A 5 -15.12 -5.82 -12.29
CA ARG A 5 -13.90 -6.53 -11.90
C ARG A 5 -14.26 -7.48 -10.76
N ALA A 6 -13.83 -8.74 -10.90
CA ALA A 6 -13.92 -9.69 -9.80
C ALA A 6 -13.21 -9.13 -8.56
N ALA A 7 -13.75 -9.43 -7.38
CA ALA A 7 -13.09 -9.08 -6.12
C ALA A 7 -11.69 -9.70 -6.09
N GLU A 8 -10.66 -8.86 -5.89
CA GLU A 8 -9.28 -9.31 -5.79
C GLU A 8 -8.89 -9.49 -4.32
N TYR A 9 -8.14 -10.54 -4.05
CA TYR A 9 -7.54 -10.81 -2.73
C TYR A 9 -6.35 -9.89 -2.49
N LYS A 10 -6.57 -8.58 -2.43
CA LYS A 10 -5.52 -7.60 -2.11
C LYS A 10 -5.80 -7.04 -0.72
N PRO A 11 -5.01 -7.43 0.27
CA PRO A 11 -5.25 -7.02 1.66
C PRO A 11 -5.15 -5.50 1.84
N LEU A 12 -4.22 -4.84 1.19
CA LEU A 12 -4.03 -3.39 1.20
C LEU A 12 -3.61 -2.91 -0.19
N SER A 13 -4.09 -1.74 -0.62
CA SER A 13 -3.69 -1.14 -1.90
C SER A 13 -2.30 -0.52 -1.79
N PHE A 14 -1.27 -1.37 -1.67
CA PHE A 14 0.10 -0.90 -1.75
C PHE A 14 0.48 -0.64 -3.21
N SER A 15 0.82 0.60 -3.51
CA SER A 15 1.48 0.95 -4.75
C SER A 15 3.00 0.97 -4.56
N THR A 16 3.73 0.83 -5.65
CA THR A 16 5.19 0.96 -5.64
C THR A 16 5.66 2.33 -5.16
N THR A 17 4.82 3.34 -5.27
CA THR A 17 5.12 4.73 -4.89
C THR A 17 4.84 5.00 -3.42
N MET A 18 3.84 4.34 -2.82
CA MET A 18 3.36 4.55 -1.46
C MET A 18 3.69 3.40 -0.52
N ARG A 19 4.80 2.71 -0.73
CA ARG A 19 5.25 1.61 0.15
C ARG A 19 5.61 2.07 1.57
N ASN A 20 6.00 3.33 1.73
CA ASN A 20 6.35 3.90 3.03
C ASN A 20 5.18 4.76 3.56
N PRO A 21 4.51 4.36 4.64
CA PRO A 21 3.43 5.13 5.26
C PRO A 21 3.84 6.56 5.64
N ALA A 22 5.10 6.79 5.99
CA ALA A 22 5.61 8.13 6.30
C ALA A 22 5.41 9.13 5.15
N ARG A 23 5.35 8.65 3.90
CA ARG A 23 5.11 9.50 2.72
C ARG A 23 3.65 9.90 2.53
N ILE A 24 2.72 9.35 3.31
CA ILE A 24 1.30 9.69 3.20
C ILE A 24 1.08 11.16 3.61
N ALA A 25 1.72 11.63 4.67
CA ALA A 25 1.62 13.03 5.08
C ALA A 25 2.18 13.98 4.01
N ASP A 26 3.34 13.66 3.42
CA ASP A 26 3.91 14.43 2.31
C ASP A 26 2.96 14.50 1.12
N PHE A 27 2.31 13.38 0.81
CA PHE A 27 1.32 13.30 -0.26
C PHE A 27 0.08 14.15 0.05
N LEU A 28 -0.47 14.07 1.27
CA LEU A 28 -1.57 14.92 1.70
C LEU A 28 -1.21 16.41 1.64
N ASN A 29 0.03 16.77 1.98
CA ASN A 29 0.54 18.15 1.80
C ASN A 29 0.54 18.61 0.35
N CYS A 30 0.68 17.70 -0.63
CA CYS A 30 0.55 18.04 -2.04
C CYS A 30 -0.90 18.27 -2.47
N ILE A 31 -1.86 17.71 -1.75
CA ILE A 31 -3.28 17.81 -2.07
C ILE A 31 -3.97 18.93 -1.29
N LEU A 32 -3.50 19.24 -0.10
CA LEU A 32 -4.08 20.25 0.78
C LEU A 32 -4.43 21.57 0.06
N PRO A 33 -3.64 22.11 -0.89
CA PRO A 33 -4.01 23.32 -1.64
C PRO A 33 -5.27 23.18 -2.50
N PHE A 34 -5.74 21.95 -2.74
CA PHE A 34 -6.91 21.64 -3.59
C PHE A 34 -8.10 21.14 -2.76
N GLU A 35 -8.01 21.14 -1.44
CA GLU A 35 -9.13 20.76 -0.58
C GLU A 35 -10.35 21.63 -0.86
N GLY A 36 -11.52 21.01 -0.95
CA GLY A 36 -12.79 21.66 -1.31
C GLY A 36 -12.97 21.92 -2.81
N GLN A 37 -11.94 21.80 -3.63
CA GLN A 37 -12.07 21.94 -5.08
C GLN A 37 -12.63 20.66 -5.70
N ILE A 38 -13.40 20.85 -6.79
CA ILE A 38 -13.95 19.73 -7.56
C ILE A 38 -12.80 18.98 -8.23
N LEU A 39 -12.70 17.67 -7.98
CA LEU A 39 -11.67 16.86 -8.60
C LEU A 39 -11.91 16.72 -10.09
N THR A 40 -10.97 17.23 -10.88
CA THR A 40 -10.93 17.13 -12.34
C THR A 40 -9.58 16.58 -12.78
N ASN A 41 -9.45 16.24 -14.06
CA ASN A 41 -8.15 15.82 -14.62
C ASN A 41 -7.08 16.90 -14.49
N GLU A 42 -7.46 18.17 -14.58
CA GLU A 42 -6.57 19.31 -14.42
C GLU A 42 -6.05 19.40 -12.99
N ILE A 43 -6.91 19.26 -11.98
CA ILE A 43 -6.50 19.23 -10.57
C ILE A 43 -5.57 18.04 -10.30
N ILE A 44 -5.91 16.85 -10.82
CA ILE A 44 -5.04 15.68 -10.71
C ILE A 44 -3.66 15.97 -11.30
N PHE A 45 -3.62 16.63 -12.45
CA PHE A 45 -2.36 16.98 -13.11
C PHE A 45 -1.52 17.95 -12.29
N GLU A 46 -2.14 18.97 -11.67
CA GLU A 46 -1.46 19.90 -10.78
C GLU A 46 -0.91 19.19 -9.52
N VAL A 47 -1.66 18.27 -8.93
CA VAL A 47 -1.15 17.42 -7.82
C VAL A 47 0.07 16.62 -8.27
N VAL A 48 0.02 16.04 -9.47
CA VAL A 48 1.17 15.28 -10.02
C VAL A 48 2.41 16.17 -10.18
N LYS A 49 2.24 17.42 -10.65
CA LYS A 49 3.34 18.38 -10.71
C LYS A 49 3.96 18.63 -9.34
N LEU A 50 3.15 18.81 -8.30
CA LEU A 50 3.63 18.98 -6.92
C LEU A 50 4.36 17.74 -6.41
N LEU A 51 3.85 16.53 -6.72
CA LEU A 51 4.52 15.27 -6.35
C LEU A 51 5.90 15.15 -7.02
N ILE A 52 6.03 15.55 -8.27
CA ILE A 52 7.33 15.60 -8.96
C ILE A 52 8.22 16.68 -8.34
N LYS A 53 7.69 17.90 -8.17
CA LYS A 53 8.41 19.05 -7.59
C LYS A 53 9.04 18.70 -6.25
N ARG A 54 8.28 18.07 -5.35
CA ARG A 54 8.73 17.63 -4.02
C ARG A 54 9.45 16.27 -4.03
N LYS A 55 9.84 15.75 -5.18
CA LYS A 55 10.59 14.48 -5.36
C LYS A 55 9.86 13.23 -4.81
N LEU A 56 8.56 13.33 -4.54
CA LEU A 56 7.73 12.23 -4.08
C LEU A 56 7.43 11.25 -5.20
N TYR A 57 7.31 11.72 -6.42
CA TYR A 57 7.25 10.91 -7.61
C TYR A 57 8.43 11.18 -8.54
N ARG A 58 9.08 10.12 -9.00
CA ARG A 58 10.31 10.18 -9.79
C ARG A 58 10.13 9.46 -11.11
N PRO A 59 9.65 10.17 -12.16
CA PRO A 59 9.61 9.62 -13.52
C PRO A 59 10.97 9.11 -13.97
N PHE A 60 10.97 8.10 -14.83
CA PHE A 60 12.20 7.45 -15.27
C PHE A 60 13.18 8.40 -15.99
N TYR A 61 12.67 9.43 -16.64
CA TYR A 61 13.49 10.47 -17.28
C TYR A 61 14.50 11.10 -16.31
N ILE A 62 14.13 11.30 -15.04
CA ILE A 62 15.04 11.85 -14.02
C ILE A 62 16.28 10.97 -13.86
N SER A 63 16.12 9.65 -13.82
CA SER A 63 17.22 8.70 -13.62
C SER A 63 18.19 8.65 -14.81
N ARG A 64 17.71 9.02 -16.02
CA ARG A 64 18.48 9.05 -17.26
C ARG A 64 19.16 10.41 -17.52
N THR A 65 18.77 11.45 -16.79
CA THR A 65 19.28 12.81 -16.97
C THR A 65 20.19 13.18 -15.80
N PRO A 66 21.54 13.15 -15.96
CA PRO A 66 22.49 13.33 -14.85
C PRO A 66 22.24 14.59 -14.03
N ARG A 67 21.93 15.73 -14.68
CA ARG A 67 21.60 17.00 -14.02
C ARG A 67 20.39 16.87 -13.09
N LEU A 68 19.29 16.28 -13.57
CA LEU A 68 18.08 16.10 -12.78
C LEU A 68 18.28 15.06 -11.68
N LYS A 69 19.07 14.02 -11.95
CA LYS A 69 19.44 13.02 -10.94
C LYS A 69 20.24 13.62 -9.79
N ALA A 70 21.16 14.56 -10.07
CA ALA A 70 21.93 15.25 -9.03
C ALA A 70 21.02 16.02 -8.06
N ILE A 71 19.98 16.68 -8.56
CA ILE A 71 19.00 17.43 -7.75
C ILE A 71 18.27 16.55 -6.73
N LEU A 72 18.13 15.24 -6.99
CA LEU A 72 17.48 14.34 -6.01
C LEU A 72 18.20 14.31 -4.65
N ASN A 73 19.50 14.59 -4.64
CA ASN A 73 20.34 14.61 -3.44
C ASN A 73 20.49 16.02 -2.83
N GLU A 74 19.97 17.04 -3.49
CA GLU A 74 19.95 18.41 -2.97
C GLU A 74 18.76 18.57 -2.01
N GLU A 75 18.82 19.56 -1.11
CA GLU A 75 17.70 19.86 -0.20
C GLU A 75 16.55 20.60 -0.92
N ARG A 76 16.86 21.33 -2.02
CA ARG A 76 15.87 22.09 -2.77
C ARG A 76 14.91 21.20 -3.57
N ASP A 77 13.70 21.65 -3.75
CA ASP A 77 12.73 21.10 -4.69
C ASP A 77 13.15 21.33 -6.17
N PHE A 78 12.53 20.59 -7.09
CA PHE A 78 12.62 20.93 -8.51
C PHE A 78 11.93 22.28 -8.77
N THR A 79 12.51 23.08 -9.65
CA THR A 79 11.88 24.30 -10.17
C THR A 79 10.72 23.95 -11.11
N GLU A 80 9.84 24.91 -11.37
CA GLU A 80 8.73 24.70 -12.32
C GLU A 80 9.23 24.35 -13.74
N SER A 81 10.32 24.98 -14.17
CA SER A 81 10.94 24.68 -15.47
C SER A 81 11.44 23.22 -15.52
N GLU A 82 12.06 22.75 -14.44
CA GLU A 82 12.54 21.37 -14.34
C GLU A 82 11.37 20.37 -14.29
N VAL A 83 10.29 20.69 -13.58
CA VAL A 83 9.06 19.87 -13.56
C VAL A 83 8.45 19.79 -14.95
N ASN A 84 8.34 20.90 -15.67
CA ASN A 84 7.80 20.91 -17.03
C ASN A 84 8.66 20.10 -17.99
N GLU A 85 9.99 20.21 -17.91
CA GLU A 85 10.94 19.40 -18.67
C GLU A 85 10.72 17.88 -18.39
N ILE A 86 10.61 17.51 -17.10
CA ILE A 86 10.40 16.12 -16.69
C ILE A 86 9.09 15.58 -17.27
N ILE A 87 8.02 16.37 -17.19
CA ILE A 87 6.69 15.96 -17.69
C ILE A 87 6.71 15.78 -19.21
N GLN A 88 7.27 16.74 -19.94
CA GLN A 88 7.34 16.68 -21.41
C GLN A 88 8.11 15.46 -21.90
N ASN A 89 9.15 15.04 -21.18
CA ASN A 89 9.99 13.91 -21.54
C ASN A 89 9.59 12.59 -20.87
N SER A 90 8.47 12.55 -20.13
CA SER A 90 7.97 11.37 -19.43
C SER A 90 6.49 11.09 -19.73
N PRO A 91 6.11 10.91 -21.01
CA PRO A 91 4.71 10.67 -21.35
C PRO A 91 4.20 9.41 -20.66
N GLN A 92 3.02 9.50 -20.04
CA GLN A 92 2.34 8.37 -19.43
C GLN A 92 1.30 7.83 -20.40
N GLN A 93 1.34 6.54 -20.67
CA GLN A 93 0.44 5.89 -21.64
C GLN A 93 -0.49 4.85 -21.00
N HIS A 94 -0.51 4.78 -19.67
CA HIS A 94 -1.35 3.84 -18.97
C HIS A 94 -2.81 4.32 -18.92
N LYS A 95 -3.72 3.41 -19.10
CA LYS A 95 -5.16 3.62 -18.89
C LYS A 95 -5.59 2.72 -17.75
N GLU A 96 -5.86 3.31 -16.59
CA GLU A 96 -6.25 2.60 -15.37
C GLU A 96 -7.41 3.30 -14.67
N ALA A 97 -8.19 2.53 -13.91
CA ALA A 97 -9.16 3.02 -12.95
C ALA A 97 -10.17 4.08 -13.49
N GLY A 98 -10.50 4.02 -14.77
CA GLY A 98 -11.47 4.93 -15.39
C GLY A 98 -10.92 6.29 -15.81
N PHE A 99 -9.65 6.58 -15.56
CA PHE A 99 -8.98 7.76 -16.07
C PHE A 99 -8.54 7.57 -17.53
N ASP A 100 -8.43 8.66 -18.26
CA ASP A 100 -7.85 8.67 -19.59
C ASP A 100 -6.36 8.34 -19.56
N LYS A 101 -5.78 8.08 -20.73
CA LYS A 101 -4.35 7.88 -20.86
C LYS A 101 -3.58 9.10 -20.37
N GLY A 102 -2.47 8.85 -19.69
CA GLY A 102 -1.56 9.90 -19.26
C GLY A 102 -1.41 10.03 -17.74
N TRP A 103 -1.02 11.18 -17.28
CA TRP A 103 -0.69 11.47 -15.89
C TRP A 103 -1.84 11.20 -14.90
N PRO A 104 -3.10 11.53 -15.21
CA PRO A 104 -4.20 11.24 -14.31
C PRO A 104 -4.34 9.77 -13.92
N SER A 105 -3.97 8.84 -14.80
CA SER A 105 -4.04 7.41 -14.49
C SER A 105 -3.14 6.96 -13.33
N ARG A 106 -2.11 7.74 -12.99
CA ARG A 106 -1.19 7.47 -11.88
C ARG A 106 -1.75 7.89 -10.53
N PHE A 107 -2.64 8.86 -10.52
CA PHE A 107 -3.19 9.44 -9.31
C PHE A 107 -3.92 8.41 -8.44
N ASP A 108 -4.77 7.60 -9.03
CA ASP A 108 -5.50 6.54 -8.31
C ASP A 108 -4.55 5.56 -7.59
N THR A 109 -3.41 5.28 -8.17
CA THR A 109 -2.40 4.39 -7.56
C THR A 109 -1.85 4.96 -6.25
N TRP A 110 -1.69 6.27 -6.13
CA TRP A 110 -1.14 6.89 -4.91
C TRP A 110 -2.20 7.13 -3.84
N TYR A 111 -3.43 7.37 -4.27
CA TYR A 111 -4.52 7.82 -3.41
C TYR A 111 -5.20 6.70 -2.62
N LYS A 112 -5.26 5.50 -3.19
CA LYS A 112 -6.04 4.39 -2.61
C LYS A 112 -5.72 4.11 -1.15
N LEU A 113 -4.44 4.03 -0.81
CA LEU A 113 -4.05 3.74 0.57
C LEU A 113 -4.50 4.84 1.55
N SER A 114 -4.38 6.10 1.15
CA SER A 114 -4.83 7.23 1.97
C SER A 114 -6.35 7.22 2.18
N MET A 115 -7.13 6.81 1.16
CA MET A 115 -8.58 6.61 1.29
C MET A 115 -8.92 5.40 2.16
N GLU A 116 -8.21 4.29 2.00
CA GLU A 116 -8.43 3.09 2.80
C GLU A 116 -8.21 3.33 4.29
N PHE A 117 -7.25 4.21 4.64
CA PHE A 117 -7.04 4.65 6.01
C PHE A 117 -8.00 5.76 6.48
N GLY A 118 -8.86 6.25 5.57
CA GLY A 118 -9.83 7.29 5.89
C GLY A 118 -9.23 8.68 6.11
N PHE A 119 -8.04 8.95 5.56
CA PHE A 119 -7.41 10.28 5.66
C PHE A 119 -7.96 11.27 4.65
N ILE A 120 -8.46 10.80 3.52
CA ILE A 120 -8.96 11.62 2.44
C ILE A 120 -10.09 10.90 1.72
N PHE A 121 -11.04 11.68 1.22
CA PHE A 121 -12.03 11.23 0.25
C PHE A 121 -11.89 12.01 -1.05
N TYR A 122 -11.95 11.30 -2.16
CA TYR A 122 -12.02 11.90 -3.49
C TYR A 122 -12.87 11.04 -4.43
N GLU A 123 -13.58 11.71 -5.30
CA GLU A 123 -14.30 11.11 -6.42
C GLU A 123 -14.31 12.12 -7.56
N MET A 124 -14.22 11.65 -8.82
CA MET A 124 -14.27 12.55 -9.97
C MET A 124 -15.57 13.37 -9.95
N ASN A 125 -15.43 14.66 -10.24
CA ASN A 125 -16.51 15.66 -10.23
C ASN A 125 -17.14 15.92 -8.84
N ARG A 126 -16.42 15.55 -7.76
CA ARG A 126 -16.78 15.91 -6.38
C ARG A 126 -15.67 16.69 -5.70
N PRO A 127 -15.98 17.43 -4.63
CA PRO A 127 -14.95 18.10 -3.83
C PRO A 127 -13.98 17.09 -3.23
N ILE A 128 -12.72 17.49 -3.17
CA ILE A 128 -11.69 16.76 -2.40
C ILE A 128 -11.90 17.09 -0.92
N GLU A 129 -12.00 16.07 -0.09
CA GLU A 129 -12.21 16.21 1.35
C GLU A 129 -11.08 15.53 2.12
N ILE A 130 -10.33 16.31 2.91
CA ILE A 130 -9.38 15.75 3.87
C ILE A 130 -10.14 15.55 5.19
N SER A 131 -10.11 14.35 5.73
CA SER A 131 -10.80 14.05 6.98
C SER A 131 -10.12 14.71 8.18
N ILE A 132 -10.83 14.80 9.32
CA ILE A 132 -10.25 15.25 10.58
C ILE A 132 -8.97 14.46 10.91
N THR A 133 -8.98 13.15 10.68
CA THR A 133 -7.80 12.29 10.91
C THR A 133 -6.68 12.61 9.92
N GLY A 134 -7.02 12.96 8.67
CA GLY A 134 -6.06 13.45 7.68
C GLY A 134 -5.42 14.77 8.08
N HIS A 135 -6.20 15.73 8.57
CA HIS A 135 -5.69 16.99 9.13
C HIS A 135 -4.81 16.76 10.36
N MET A 136 -5.22 15.89 11.29
CA MET A 136 -4.36 15.53 12.44
C MET A 136 -3.00 14.97 12.00
N LEU A 137 -2.96 14.19 10.92
CA LEU A 137 -1.70 13.68 10.36
C LEU A 137 -0.86 14.80 9.77
N LEU A 138 -1.49 15.73 9.02
CA LEU A 138 -0.82 16.90 8.44
C LEU A 138 -0.27 17.82 9.53
N ASP A 139 -1.06 18.14 10.54
CA ASP A 139 -0.64 18.99 11.65
C ASP A 139 0.57 18.41 12.37
N ALA A 140 0.52 17.12 12.72
CA ALA A 140 1.62 16.44 13.38
C ALA A 140 2.90 16.39 12.54
N HIS A 141 2.76 16.22 11.21
CA HIS A 141 3.87 16.19 10.28
C HIS A 141 4.49 17.58 10.07
N ASN A 142 3.68 18.63 10.09
CA ASN A 142 4.11 20.01 9.84
C ASN A 142 4.56 20.74 11.13
N GLU A 143 4.48 20.12 12.31
CA GLU A 143 5.11 20.64 13.54
C GLU A 143 6.63 20.72 13.37
N ASN A 144 7.24 21.69 14.02
CA ASN A 144 8.70 21.82 14.03
C ASN A 144 9.23 21.76 15.47
N PRO A 145 9.88 20.67 15.90
CA PRO A 145 10.16 19.45 15.13
C PRO A 145 8.92 18.59 14.86
N ILE A 146 8.99 17.73 13.83
CA ILE A 146 7.92 16.79 13.47
C ILE A 146 7.49 15.96 14.68
N ASN A 147 6.18 15.88 14.93
CA ASN A 147 5.64 15.14 16.07
C ASN A 147 5.37 13.68 15.71
N TYR A 148 6.40 12.86 15.78
CA TYR A 148 6.31 11.43 15.45
C TYR A 148 5.36 10.65 16.36
N GLU A 149 5.18 11.04 17.62
CA GLU A 149 4.25 10.36 18.53
C GLU A 149 2.79 10.59 18.11
N LYS A 150 2.43 11.81 17.75
CA LYS A 150 1.11 12.08 17.19
C LYS A 150 0.89 11.31 15.87
N ILE A 151 1.89 11.29 14.98
CA ILE A 151 1.82 10.53 13.72
C ILE A 151 1.55 9.05 14.01
N LYS A 152 2.30 8.42 14.92
CA LYS A 152 2.08 7.02 15.32
C LYS A 152 0.67 6.77 15.83
N ASN A 153 0.16 7.67 16.69
CA ASN A 153 -1.19 7.56 17.24
C ASN A 153 -2.27 7.67 16.16
N VAL A 154 -2.10 8.57 15.18
CA VAL A 154 -3.00 8.69 14.03
C VAL A 154 -3.04 7.39 13.23
N PHE A 155 -1.87 6.83 12.89
CA PHE A 155 -1.81 5.56 12.18
C PHE A 155 -2.35 4.39 12.99
N LEU A 156 -2.06 4.33 14.30
CA LEU A 156 -2.60 3.29 15.18
C LEU A 156 -4.13 3.33 15.18
N ASN A 157 -4.72 4.52 15.34
CA ASN A 157 -6.18 4.68 15.28
C ASN A 157 -6.77 4.29 13.93
N ALA A 158 -6.11 4.62 12.84
CA ALA A 158 -6.53 4.22 11.50
C ALA A 158 -6.46 2.68 11.32
N LEU A 159 -5.41 2.03 11.84
CA LEU A 159 -5.26 0.57 11.80
C LEU A 159 -6.26 -0.16 12.68
N VAL A 160 -6.59 0.38 13.88
CA VAL A 160 -7.63 -0.19 14.76
C VAL A 160 -9.00 -0.20 14.07
N LYS A 161 -9.29 0.85 13.32
CA LYS A 161 -10.56 1.02 12.58
C LYS A 161 -10.52 0.35 11.20
N TYR A 162 -9.35 -0.07 10.75
CA TYR A 162 -9.19 -0.67 9.44
C TYR A 162 -9.91 -2.02 9.38
N GLN A 163 -10.79 -2.14 8.41
CA GLN A 163 -11.48 -3.39 8.11
C GLN A 163 -11.36 -3.70 6.62
N THR A 164 -11.25 -4.96 6.32
CA THR A 164 -11.08 -5.42 4.95
C THR A 164 -12.32 -5.23 4.10
N ASN A 165 -13.48 -5.16 4.72
CA ASN A 165 -14.74 -4.79 4.06
C ASN A 165 -14.89 -3.26 3.90
N ASN A 166 -13.79 -2.58 3.61
CA ASN A 166 -13.77 -1.15 3.38
C ASN A 166 -14.53 -0.82 2.07
N PRO A 167 -15.46 0.17 2.05
CA PRO A 167 -16.26 0.51 0.86
C PRO A 167 -15.39 0.97 -0.32
N PHE A 168 -14.19 1.48 -0.08
CA PHE A 168 -13.24 1.89 -1.13
C PHE A 168 -12.41 0.73 -1.68
N ARG A 169 -12.64 -0.47 -1.15
CA ARG A 169 -11.89 -1.64 -1.54
C ARG A 169 -12.78 -2.88 -1.65
N LYS A 170 -12.92 -3.39 -2.87
CA LYS A 170 -13.56 -4.67 -3.14
C LYS A 170 -12.53 -5.78 -2.90
N ASN A 171 -12.50 -6.36 -1.72
CA ASN A 171 -11.74 -7.58 -1.45
C ASN A 171 -12.65 -8.68 -0.89
N ALA A 172 -12.15 -9.90 -0.95
CA ALA A 172 -12.89 -11.06 -0.49
C ALA A 172 -12.64 -11.40 0.99
N ASN A 173 -11.77 -10.67 1.68
CA ASN A 173 -11.40 -10.94 3.06
C ASN A 173 -12.37 -10.24 4.03
N ASP A 174 -12.76 -10.93 5.06
CA ASP A 174 -13.49 -10.35 6.20
C ASP A 174 -12.62 -10.45 7.46
N ASN A 175 -11.55 -9.68 7.50
CA ASN A 175 -10.70 -9.59 8.69
C ASN A 175 -10.43 -8.14 9.11
N SER A 176 -9.96 -7.99 10.35
CA SER A 176 -9.42 -6.75 10.89
C SER A 176 -7.96 -7.03 11.26
N PRO A 177 -7.00 -6.75 10.36
CA PRO A 177 -5.63 -7.27 10.47
C PRO A 177 -4.94 -6.99 11.80
N LEU A 178 -5.12 -5.78 12.37
CA LEU A 178 -4.52 -5.45 13.66
C LEU A 178 -5.15 -6.22 14.82
N VAL A 179 -6.48 -6.36 14.83
CA VAL A 179 -7.19 -7.13 15.87
C VAL A 179 -6.78 -8.59 15.81
N LEU A 180 -6.75 -9.14 14.61
CA LEU A 180 -6.31 -10.51 14.35
C LEU A 180 -4.86 -10.75 14.81
N LEU A 181 -3.96 -9.82 14.48
CA LEU A 181 -2.57 -9.84 14.94
C LEU A 181 -2.47 -9.91 16.47
N LEU A 182 -3.19 -9.04 17.17
CA LEU A 182 -3.15 -8.98 18.64
C LEU A 182 -3.72 -10.26 19.26
N GLN A 183 -4.78 -10.82 18.69
CA GLN A 183 -5.35 -12.09 19.14
C GLN A 183 -4.37 -13.26 18.95
N VAL A 184 -3.70 -13.32 17.81
CA VAL A 184 -2.68 -14.35 17.52
C VAL A 184 -1.48 -14.21 18.47
N ILE A 185 -0.99 -12.99 18.70
CA ILE A 185 0.09 -12.74 19.67
C ILE A 185 -0.33 -13.23 21.08
N LYS A 186 -1.57 -12.97 21.47
CA LYS A 186 -2.09 -13.47 22.75
C LYS A 186 -2.06 -14.99 22.80
N LEU A 187 -2.57 -15.68 21.78
CA LEU A 187 -2.57 -17.16 21.72
C LEU A 187 -1.16 -17.73 21.76
N LEU A 188 -0.19 -17.14 21.02
CA LEU A 188 1.21 -17.52 21.07
C LEU A 188 1.82 -17.33 22.46
N LYS A 189 1.42 -16.27 23.16
CA LYS A 189 1.93 -15.94 24.48
C LYS A 189 1.39 -16.87 25.57
N ASP A 190 0.15 -17.34 25.38
CA ASP A 190 -0.52 -18.25 26.32
C ASP A 190 -0.15 -19.71 26.06
N ASP A 191 0.61 -20.03 24.97
CA ASP A 191 1.04 -21.38 24.61
C ASP A 191 2.37 -21.73 25.30
N PRO A 192 2.40 -22.71 26.21
CA PRO A 192 3.63 -23.10 26.88
C PRO A 192 4.66 -23.79 25.98
N GLU A 193 4.26 -24.25 24.80
CA GLU A 193 5.17 -24.87 23.82
C GLU A 193 5.88 -23.86 22.94
N GLU A 194 5.39 -22.60 22.88
CA GLU A 194 5.98 -21.54 22.09
C GLU A 194 7.00 -20.74 22.89
N ASN A 195 8.25 -20.81 22.46
CA ASN A 195 9.34 -20.02 23.06
C ASN A 195 9.30 -18.54 22.63
N ASP A 196 8.60 -18.22 21.56
CA ASP A 196 8.55 -16.90 20.94
C ASP A 196 7.11 -16.43 20.83
N ALA A 197 6.69 -15.62 21.78
CA ALA A 197 5.33 -15.09 21.87
C ALA A 197 5.01 -14.01 20.81
N GLY A 198 5.99 -13.64 19.99
CA GLY A 198 5.85 -12.66 18.92
C GLY A 198 5.44 -13.27 17.59
N VAL A 199 5.07 -12.41 16.64
CA VAL A 199 4.86 -12.76 15.24
C VAL A 199 6.06 -12.29 14.43
N PHE A 200 6.68 -13.17 13.65
CA PHE A 200 7.78 -12.81 12.77
C PHE A 200 7.31 -11.97 11.59
N ARG A 201 8.21 -11.15 11.07
CA ARG A 201 7.90 -10.29 9.91
C ARG A 201 7.39 -11.09 8.69
N SER A 202 7.94 -12.28 8.47
CA SER A 202 7.52 -13.21 7.40
C SER A 202 6.07 -13.71 7.58
N GLU A 203 5.59 -13.81 8.82
CA GLU A 203 4.24 -14.27 9.16
C GLU A 203 3.18 -13.16 9.01
N LEU A 204 3.58 -11.88 8.95
CA LEU A 204 2.65 -10.75 8.80
C LEU A 204 1.83 -10.83 7.52
N SER A 205 2.38 -11.36 6.44
CA SER A 205 1.66 -11.55 5.18
C SER A 205 0.46 -12.48 5.34
N LEU A 206 0.57 -13.54 6.15
CA LEU A 206 -0.55 -14.44 6.44
C LEU A 206 -1.67 -13.71 7.20
N ILE A 207 -1.30 -12.93 8.21
CA ILE A 207 -2.28 -12.16 9.01
C ILE A 207 -3.04 -11.17 8.14
N ILE A 208 -2.33 -10.47 7.26
CA ILE A 208 -2.92 -9.50 6.36
C ILE A 208 -3.82 -10.17 5.32
N CYS A 209 -3.43 -11.33 4.81
CA CYS A 209 -4.16 -12.08 3.78
C CYS A 209 -5.21 -13.05 4.35
N TRP A 210 -5.31 -13.20 5.68
CA TRP A 210 -6.23 -14.14 6.29
C TRP A 210 -7.70 -13.86 5.88
N PRO A 211 -8.48 -14.88 5.47
CA PRO A 211 -9.77 -14.63 4.84
C PRO A 211 -10.86 -14.20 5.81
N ASN A 212 -10.71 -14.49 7.09
CA ASN A 212 -11.74 -14.28 8.11
C ASN A 212 -11.16 -13.79 9.44
N ARG A 213 -11.96 -13.80 10.50
CA ARG A 213 -11.58 -13.33 11.85
C ARG A 213 -11.19 -14.45 12.81
N GLU A 214 -10.96 -15.66 12.32
CA GLU A 214 -10.66 -16.83 13.14
C GLU A 214 -9.19 -16.87 13.56
N ALA A 215 -8.87 -16.20 14.66
CA ALA A 215 -7.51 -16.09 15.19
C ALA A 215 -6.91 -17.45 15.59
N GLU A 216 -7.71 -18.39 16.11
CA GLU A 216 -7.24 -19.72 16.49
C GLU A 216 -6.82 -20.56 15.28
N ALA A 217 -7.54 -20.45 14.16
CA ALA A 217 -7.16 -21.13 12.93
C ALA A 217 -5.85 -20.57 12.38
N LEU A 218 -5.69 -19.25 12.37
CA LEU A 218 -4.44 -18.58 11.97
C LEU A 218 -3.28 -18.93 12.91
N TYR A 219 -3.51 -18.93 14.23
CA TYR A 219 -2.50 -19.32 15.21
C TYR A 219 -1.99 -20.75 14.96
N ARG A 220 -2.89 -21.72 14.75
CA ARG A 220 -2.53 -23.10 14.40
C ARG A 220 -1.69 -23.16 13.11
N GLN A 221 -2.05 -22.35 12.14
CA GLN A 221 -1.33 -22.28 10.88
C GLN A 221 0.09 -21.70 11.05
N ILE A 222 0.25 -20.68 11.90
CA ILE A 222 1.56 -20.10 12.23
C ILE A 222 2.43 -21.14 12.95
N LYS A 223 1.88 -21.88 13.92
CA LYS A 223 2.62 -22.98 14.58
C LYS A 223 3.07 -24.05 13.58
N GLU A 224 2.18 -24.45 12.68
CA GLU A 224 2.54 -25.43 11.65
C GLU A 224 3.65 -24.91 10.72
N LEU A 225 3.60 -23.65 10.31
CA LEU A 225 4.66 -23.02 9.52
C LEU A 225 6.01 -23.02 10.27
N ARG A 226 6.00 -22.67 11.55
CA ARG A 226 7.22 -22.68 12.39
C ARG A 226 7.78 -24.10 12.49
N ARG A 227 6.89 -25.10 12.72
CA ARG A 227 7.27 -26.50 12.77
C ARG A 227 7.89 -26.96 11.45
N LEU A 228 7.26 -26.66 10.32
CA LEU A 228 7.73 -27.04 8.99
C LEU A 228 9.02 -26.32 8.63
N HIS A 229 9.18 -25.05 9.01
CA HIS A 229 10.43 -24.32 8.85
C HIS A 229 11.58 -24.96 9.61
N HIS A 230 11.31 -25.43 10.82
CA HIS A 230 12.30 -26.17 11.62
C HIS A 230 12.78 -27.45 10.91
N PHE A 231 11.90 -28.09 10.13
CA PHE A 231 12.22 -29.27 9.32
C PHE A 231 12.70 -28.95 7.89
N GLY A 232 12.86 -27.68 7.53
CA GLY A 232 13.34 -27.24 6.22
C GLY A 232 12.27 -27.14 5.12
N TYR A 233 10.97 -27.31 5.47
CA TYR A 233 9.85 -27.26 4.49
C TYR A 233 9.10 -25.93 4.47
N GLY A 234 9.54 -24.92 5.22
CA GLY A 234 8.75 -23.71 5.49
C GLY A 234 8.33 -22.90 4.26
N GLU A 235 9.22 -22.74 3.28
CA GLU A 235 8.96 -21.90 2.12
C GLU A 235 7.86 -22.46 1.22
N GLU A 236 7.87 -23.76 0.97
CA GLU A 236 6.87 -24.42 0.12
C GLU A 236 5.46 -24.36 0.73
N VAL A 237 5.36 -24.45 2.05
CA VAL A 237 4.08 -24.37 2.76
C VAL A 237 3.54 -22.95 2.80
N VAL A 238 4.38 -21.93 3.08
CA VAL A 238 3.98 -20.52 2.98
C VAL A 238 3.46 -20.20 1.59
N TYR A 239 4.13 -20.69 0.58
CA TYR A 239 3.75 -20.52 -0.80
C TYR A 239 2.37 -21.14 -1.11
N ASN A 240 2.15 -22.39 -0.74
CA ASN A 240 0.88 -23.06 -0.96
C ASN A 240 -0.28 -22.38 -0.23
N ILE A 241 -0.04 -21.92 1.01
CA ILE A 241 -1.02 -21.16 1.78
C ILE A 241 -1.32 -19.82 1.09
N CYS A 242 -0.30 -19.07 0.68
CA CYS A 242 -0.49 -17.83 -0.05
C CYS A 242 -1.27 -18.05 -1.35
N LEU A 243 -1.02 -19.14 -2.07
CA LEU A 243 -1.75 -19.48 -3.28
C LEU A 243 -3.21 -19.83 -3.03
N GLU A 244 -3.47 -20.58 -1.98
CA GLU A 244 -4.82 -20.96 -1.56
C GLU A 244 -5.61 -19.72 -1.18
N PHE A 245 -5.04 -18.84 -0.36
CA PHE A 245 -5.71 -17.62 0.09
C PHE A 245 -5.78 -16.53 -0.96
N LEU A 246 -4.80 -16.40 -1.83
CA LEU A 246 -4.82 -15.41 -2.89
C LEU A 246 -5.80 -15.77 -4.01
N GLY A 247 -6.43 -16.95 -3.96
CA GLY A 247 -7.30 -17.40 -5.04
C GLY A 247 -6.62 -17.24 -6.39
N ALA A 248 -5.32 -17.61 -6.47
CA ALA A 248 -4.46 -17.30 -7.59
C ALA A 248 -5.13 -17.67 -8.91
N THR A 249 -5.39 -16.66 -9.74
CA THR A 249 -5.96 -16.87 -11.07
C THR A 249 -4.98 -17.64 -11.95
N ASP A 250 -5.47 -18.36 -12.94
CA ASP A 250 -4.61 -19.11 -13.88
C ASP A 250 -3.55 -18.21 -14.53
N SER A 251 -3.87 -16.93 -14.76
CA SER A 251 -2.90 -15.97 -15.30
C SER A 251 -1.79 -15.64 -14.33
N GLN A 252 -2.08 -15.57 -13.02
CA GLN A 252 -1.08 -15.35 -11.98
C GLN A 252 -0.23 -16.60 -11.78
N ARG A 253 -0.84 -17.78 -11.78
CA ARG A 253 -0.13 -19.07 -11.74
C ARG A 253 0.83 -19.21 -12.92
N ASN A 254 0.38 -18.89 -14.14
CA ASN A 254 1.20 -18.94 -15.34
C ASN A 254 2.35 -17.92 -15.33
N ARG A 255 2.10 -16.71 -14.80
CA ARG A 255 3.11 -15.66 -14.68
C ARG A 255 4.26 -16.08 -13.75
N PHE A 256 3.97 -16.77 -12.67
CA PHE A 256 4.97 -17.23 -11.70
C PHE A 256 5.46 -18.66 -11.96
N LYS A 257 5.08 -19.27 -13.09
CA LYS A 257 5.43 -20.67 -13.42
C LYS A 257 5.10 -21.65 -12.27
N ILE A 258 3.98 -21.43 -11.62
CA ILE A 258 3.55 -22.13 -10.40
C ILE A 258 3.38 -23.64 -10.60
N ASN A 259 3.22 -24.09 -11.85
CA ASN A 259 3.18 -25.53 -12.19
C ASN A 259 4.56 -26.21 -12.07
N GLN A 260 5.64 -25.44 -11.86
CA GLN A 260 6.99 -25.93 -11.60
C GLN A 260 7.47 -25.25 -10.29
N ILE A 261 7.01 -25.75 -9.16
CA ILE A 261 7.43 -25.26 -7.84
C ILE A 261 8.91 -25.63 -7.67
N THR A 262 9.79 -24.71 -8.03
CA THR A 262 11.20 -24.73 -7.64
C THR A 262 11.36 -23.73 -6.51
N GLY A 263 12.30 -23.95 -5.61
CA GLY A 263 12.60 -23.01 -4.51
C GLY A 263 12.83 -21.57 -4.99
N GLU A 264 13.39 -21.38 -6.19
CA GLU A 264 13.59 -20.07 -6.83
C GLU A 264 12.28 -19.35 -7.16
N SER A 265 11.22 -20.09 -7.54
CA SER A 265 9.91 -19.50 -7.87
C SER A 265 9.17 -19.02 -6.62
N VAL A 266 9.39 -19.66 -5.48
CA VAL A 266 8.84 -19.26 -4.18
C VAL A 266 9.50 -17.96 -3.71
N ASP A 267 10.83 -17.90 -3.79
CA ASP A 267 11.61 -16.72 -3.43
C ASP A 267 11.22 -15.49 -4.26
N GLU A 268 10.96 -15.66 -5.54
CA GLU A 268 10.55 -14.59 -6.45
C GLU A 268 9.12 -14.12 -6.13
N PHE A 269 8.22 -15.02 -5.75
CA PHE A 269 6.86 -14.68 -5.34
C PHE A 269 6.83 -13.94 -4.00
N ILE A 270 7.66 -14.32 -3.03
CA ILE A 270 7.74 -13.67 -1.72
C ILE A 270 8.41 -12.29 -1.81
N ARG A 271 9.34 -12.08 -2.74
CA ARG A 271 10.02 -10.80 -2.95
C ARG A 271 9.21 -9.77 -3.75
N ASN A 272 8.21 -10.17 -4.54
CA ASN A 272 7.32 -9.34 -5.34
C ASN A 272 5.96 -9.14 -4.67
#